data_6a216b7d7046eb136602623f9bacff49
#
_entry.id   6a216b7d7046eb136602623f9bacff49
#
_cell.length_a   1.000
_cell.length_b   1.000
_cell.length_c   1.000
_cell.angle_alpha   90.00
_cell.angle_beta   90.00
_cell.angle_gamma   90.00
#
_symmetry.space_group_name_H-M   'P 1'
#
loop_
_entity.id
_entity.type
_entity.pdbx_description
1 polymer ?
#
loop_
_entity_poly.entity_id
_entity_poly.type
_entity_poly.pdbx_seq_one_letter_code
_entity_poly.pdbx_strand_id
1 'polypeptide(L)'
;NAIGYFHQRIFQYIAGCKVPENGNDGGWDIIYTNKNGIKLPDETVIHKIYVEMKNKHNTMNSAATGKTMIKMQNQLINDDDCACFLVEVIAQKSQNINWGVTVDKKKISHKLIRRVSIDKFYSLITGDDYAFYKICNMLPKIIKEIIDNQEKQIIPNDTVIKELKEMTRNLKINIEDLAIQTAIFMLGFGNYKGFEKNLG
;
A
#
# COMPACT_ATOMS: atom_id res chain seq x y z
N ASN A 1 -5.35 12.19 4.13
CA ASN A 1 -4.94 11.02 3.35
C ASN A 1 -4.94 9.73 4.18
N ALA A 2 -6.04 9.51 4.93
CA ALA A 2 -6.15 8.45 5.94
C ALA A 2 -5.85 7.02 5.43
N ILE A 3 -6.26 6.68 4.19
CA ILE A 3 -6.09 5.33 3.64
C ILE A 3 -4.61 4.99 3.39
N GLY A 4 -3.84 5.94 2.85
CA GLY A 4 -2.40 5.74 2.65
C GLY A 4 -1.65 5.57 3.96
N TYR A 5 -1.95 6.42 4.94
CA TYR A 5 -1.41 6.31 6.29
C TYR A 5 -1.74 4.97 6.97
N PHE A 6 -2.97 4.50 6.82
CA PHE A 6 -3.39 3.22 7.35
C PHE A 6 -2.53 2.07 6.83
N HIS A 7 -2.32 1.99 5.51
CA HIS A 7 -1.49 0.93 4.94
C HIS A 7 -0.02 1.07 5.35
N GLN A 8 0.53 2.29 5.35
CA GLN A 8 1.90 2.52 5.83
C GLN A 8 2.08 2.00 7.27
N ARG A 9 1.08 2.19 8.15
CA ARG A 9 1.11 1.68 9.52
C ARG A 9 1.06 0.16 9.59
N ILE A 10 0.26 -0.50 8.76
CA ILE A 10 0.24 -1.97 8.69
C ILE A 10 1.60 -2.51 8.28
N PHE A 11 2.25 -1.89 7.30
CA PHE A 11 3.56 -2.35 6.81
C PHE A 11 4.66 -2.32 7.87
N GLN A 12 4.56 -1.48 8.91
CA GLN A 12 5.52 -1.50 10.03
C GLN A 12 5.57 -2.86 10.76
N TYR A 13 4.50 -3.63 10.70
CA TYR A 13 4.37 -4.93 11.37
C TYR A 13 4.67 -6.11 10.46
N ILE A 14 4.96 -5.88 9.17
CA ILE A 14 5.31 -6.93 8.22
C ILE A 14 6.83 -7.10 8.21
N ALA A 15 7.29 -8.34 8.43
CA ALA A 15 8.70 -8.65 8.42
C ALA A 15 9.39 -8.19 7.12
N GLY A 16 10.54 -7.55 7.24
CA GLY A 16 11.29 -7.00 6.12
C GLY A 16 10.86 -5.62 5.65
N CYS A 17 9.70 -5.10 6.10
CA CYS A 17 9.26 -3.75 5.80
C CYS A 17 9.83 -2.73 6.81
N LYS A 18 10.34 -1.62 6.29
CA LYS A 18 10.68 -0.41 7.02
C LYS A 18 9.80 0.73 6.47
N VAL A 19 9.16 1.47 7.36
CA VAL A 19 8.45 2.71 7.03
C VAL A 19 9.31 3.86 7.53
N PRO A 20 10.05 4.55 6.65
CA PRO A 20 10.90 5.66 7.04
C PRO A 20 10.08 6.82 7.63
N GLU A 21 10.67 7.56 8.56
CA GLU A 21 10.12 8.84 8.99
C GLU A 21 10.15 9.84 7.83
N ASN A 22 9.20 10.77 7.81
CA ASN A 22 9.06 11.76 6.74
C ASN A 22 10.38 12.49 6.45
N GLY A 23 10.81 12.43 5.20
CA GLY A 23 12.03 13.08 4.72
C GLY A 23 13.32 12.27 4.89
N ASN A 24 13.28 11.15 5.62
CA ASN A 24 14.44 10.25 5.77
C ASN A 24 14.48 9.19 4.66
N ASP A 25 15.62 8.50 4.53
CA ASP A 25 15.84 7.41 3.57
C ASP A 25 15.39 7.72 2.12
N GLY A 26 15.66 8.95 1.65
CA GLY A 26 15.29 9.38 0.29
C GLY A 26 13.80 9.67 0.10
N GLY A 27 13.02 9.77 1.19
CA GLY A 27 11.59 10.09 1.17
C GLY A 27 10.73 8.98 0.58
N TRP A 28 11.14 7.71 0.72
CA TRP A 28 10.34 6.56 0.35
C TRP A 28 9.26 6.29 1.40
N ASP A 29 8.07 5.85 0.96
CA ASP A 29 6.97 5.50 1.87
C ASP A 29 7.21 4.17 2.58
N ILE A 30 7.81 3.20 1.87
CA ILE A 30 8.16 1.87 2.39
C ILE A 30 9.46 1.42 1.74
N ILE A 31 10.30 0.71 2.51
CA ILE A 31 11.44 -0.04 2.01
C ILE A 31 11.27 -1.49 2.47
N TYR A 32 11.18 -2.42 1.52
CA TYR A 32 11.08 -3.84 1.80
C TYR A 32 12.38 -4.55 1.44
N THR A 33 12.88 -5.39 2.34
CA THR A 33 14.10 -6.17 2.16
C THR A 33 13.83 -7.65 2.44
N ASN A 34 14.31 -8.52 1.55
CA ASN A 34 14.24 -9.97 1.74
C ASN A 34 15.58 -10.61 1.37
N LYS A 35 16.27 -11.18 2.36
CA LYS A 35 17.58 -11.83 2.18
C LYS A 35 17.54 -13.07 1.27
N ASN A 36 16.38 -13.70 1.13
CA ASN A 36 16.19 -14.89 0.29
C ASN A 36 15.90 -14.52 -1.18
N GLY A 37 15.88 -13.23 -1.51
CA GLY A 37 15.51 -12.74 -2.82
C GLY A 37 14.01 -12.54 -3.00
N ILE A 38 13.68 -11.66 -3.92
CA ILE A 38 12.32 -11.29 -4.31
C ILE A 38 12.23 -11.51 -5.81
N LYS A 39 11.42 -12.48 -6.22
CA LYS A 39 11.23 -12.82 -7.63
C LYS A 39 10.16 -11.93 -8.25
N LEU A 40 10.54 -11.19 -9.29
CA LEU A 40 9.63 -10.36 -10.07
C LEU A 40 8.91 -11.17 -11.16
N PRO A 41 7.82 -10.67 -11.76
CA PRO A 41 7.08 -11.38 -12.81
C PRO A 41 7.89 -11.73 -14.06
N ASP A 42 8.99 -11.05 -14.31
CA ASP A 42 9.93 -11.32 -15.41
C ASP A 42 11.12 -12.23 -15.00
N GLU A 43 10.97 -12.97 -13.89
CA GLU A 43 11.96 -13.87 -13.31
C GLU A 43 13.21 -13.17 -12.72
N THR A 44 13.33 -11.85 -12.84
CA THR A 44 14.43 -11.11 -12.19
C THR A 44 14.34 -11.25 -10.67
N VAL A 45 15.46 -11.57 -10.03
CA VAL A 45 15.57 -11.64 -8.57
C VAL A 45 16.29 -10.39 -8.06
N ILE A 46 15.74 -9.77 -7.04
CA ILE A 46 16.29 -8.60 -6.34
C ILE A 46 16.13 -8.84 -4.84
N HIS A 47 16.78 -8.03 -3.99
CA HIS A 47 16.70 -8.19 -2.55
C HIS A 47 16.02 -7.01 -1.85
N LYS A 48 15.75 -5.91 -2.58
CA LYS A 48 15.16 -4.71 -2.00
C LYS A 48 14.13 -4.06 -2.92
N ILE A 49 13.06 -3.55 -2.34
CA ILE A 49 12.03 -2.77 -3.04
C ILE A 49 11.86 -1.43 -2.34
N TYR A 50 11.98 -0.35 -3.10
CA TYR A 50 11.66 1.01 -2.69
C TYR A 50 10.26 1.38 -3.19
N VAL A 51 9.38 1.82 -2.31
CA VAL A 51 7.97 2.06 -2.62
C VAL A 51 7.62 3.53 -2.49
N GLU A 52 6.99 4.04 -3.52
CA GLU A 52 6.20 5.28 -3.51
C GLU A 52 4.72 4.90 -3.55
N MET A 53 3.94 5.29 -2.55
CA MET A 53 2.54 4.91 -2.43
C MET A 53 1.60 6.02 -2.90
N LYS A 54 0.57 5.65 -3.63
CA LYS A 54 -0.51 6.54 -4.06
C LYS A 54 -1.87 5.94 -3.71
N ASN A 55 -2.80 6.77 -3.26
CA ASN A 55 -4.12 6.28 -2.87
C ASN A 55 -4.94 5.80 -4.06
N LYS A 56 -4.85 6.49 -5.18
CA LYS A 56 -5.65 6.19 -6.36
C LYS A 56 -4.81 6.26 -7.63
N HIS A 57 -5.30 5.55 -8.64
CA HIS A 57 -4.78 5.65 -9.99
C HIS A 57 -4.87 7.10 -10.52
N ASN A 58 -3.87 7.52 -11.30
CA ASN A 58 -3.80 8.82 -11.96
C ASN A 58 -3.97 10.05 -11.05
N THR A 59 -3.51 9.99 -9.80
CA THR A 59 -3.51 11.15 -8.88
C THR A 59 -2.31 12.07 -9.09
N MET A 60 -1.34 11.70 -9.91
CA MET A 60 -0.17 12.52 -10.23
C MET A 60 -0.38 13.27 -11.55
N ASN A 61 -0.11 14.57 -11.54
CA ASN A 61 0.05 15.34 -12.78
C ASN A 61 1.37 14.97 -13.49
N SER A 62 1.55 15.45 -14.71
CA SER A 62 2.74 15.13 -15.53
C SER A 62 4.06 15.52 -14.85
N ALA A 63 4.11 16.66 -14.16
CA ALA A 63 5.30 17.11 -13.44
C ALA A 63 5.65 16.19 -12.26
N ALA A 64 4.65 15.81 -11.45
CA ALA A 64 4.83 14.87 -10.33
C ALA A 64 5.23 13.49 -10.83
N THR A 65 4.64 13.03 -11.95
CA THR A 65 4.97 11.77 -12.62
C THR A 65 6.43 11.74 -13.05
N GLY A 66 6.89 12.81 -13.70
CA GLY A 66 8.29 12.95 -14.14
C GLY A 66 9.26 12.93 -12.96
N LYS A 67 8.98 13.72 -11.89
CA LYS A 67 9.80 13.73 -10.68
C LYS A 67 9.89 12.36 -10.01
N THR A 68 8.79 11.64 -9.91
CA THR A 68 8.76 10.29 -9.34
C THR A 68 9.57 9.31 -10.19
N MET A 69 9.47 9.38 -11.52
CA MET A 69 10.26 8.55 -12.41
C MET A 69 11.77 8.81 -12.24
N ILE A 70 12.20 10.08 -12.20
CA ILE A 70 13.59 10.45 -11.98
C ILE A 70 14.09 9.96 -10.62
N LYS A 71 13.29 10.12 -9.55
CA LYS A 71 13.60 9.59 -8.22
C LYS A 71 13.88 8.09 -8.28
N MET A 72 13.02 7.32 -8.96
CA MET A 72 13.15 5.87 -9.09
C MET A 72 14.39 5.48 -9.93
N GLN A 73 14.66 6.18 -11.02
CA GLN A 73 15.86 5.95 -11.85
C GLN A 73 17.14 6.21 -11.04
N ASN A 74 17.19 7.30 -10.28
CA ASN A 74 18.33 7.60 -9.42
C ASN A 74 18.53 6.52 -8.35
N GLN A 75 17.45 5.97 -7.81
CA GLN A 75 17.54 4.87 -6.83
C GLN A 75 18.17 3.61 -7.46
N LEU A 76 17.77 3.25 -8.68
CA LEU A 76 18.37 2.10 -9.38
C LEU A 76 19.87 2.30 -9.71
N ILE A 77 20.32 3.53 -9.85
CA ILE A 77 21.75 3.84 -10.06
C ILE A 77 22.53 3.67 -8.74
N ASN A 78 21.90 4.02 -7.62
CA ASN A 78 22.53 3.97 -6.29
C ASN A 78 22.49 2.58 -5.64
N ASP A 79 21.57 1.70 -6.07
CA ASP A 79 21.37 0.37 -5.52
C ASP A 79 20.98 -0.57 -6.68
N ASP A 80 21.94 -1.37 -7.14
CA ASP A 80 21.81 -2.26 -8.30
C ASP A 80 21.05 -3.56 -7.99
N ASP A 81 20.77 -3.82 -6.73
CA ASP A 81 20.01 -4.99 -6.26
C ASP A 81 18.61 -4.61 -5.76
N CYS A 82 17.99 -3.65 -6.42
CA CYS A 82 16.66 -3.18 -6.05
C CYS A 82 15.69 -3.03 -7.21
N ALA A 83 14.42 -2.87 -6.88
CA ALA A 83 13.38 -2.37 -7.76
C ALA A 83 12.64 -1.19 -7.09
N CYS A 84 12.02 -0.35 -7.90
CA CYS A 84 11.20 0.76 -7.43
C CYS A 84 9.74 0.54 -7.83
N PHE A 85 8.84 0.60 -6.87
CA PHE A 85 7.42 0.36 -7.07
C PHE A 85 6.59 1.62 -6.82
N LEU A 86 5.76 1.97 -7.80
CA LEU A 86 4.63 2.86 -7.61
C LEU A 86 3.44 1.99 -7.18
N VAL A 87 3.13 1.98 -5.90
CA VAL A 87 2.03 1.19 -5.35
C VAL A 87 0.76 2.03 -5.27
N GLU A 88 -0.31 1.56 -5.90
CA GLU A 88 -1.63 2.20 -5.88
C GLU A 88 -2.60 1.40 -5.02
N VAL A 89 -3.19 2.05 -4.00
CA VAL A 89 -4.17 1.42 -3.12
C VAL A 89 -5.46 1.13 -3.89
N ILE A 90 -5.97 2.11 -4.62
CA ILE A 90 -7.11 1.95 -5.53
C ILE A 90 -6.58 2.04 -6.96
N ALA A 91 -6.08 0.93 -7.48
CA ALA A 91 -5.62 0.79 -8.85
C ALA A 91 -6.80 0.52 -9.80
N GLN A 92 -6.60 0.72 -11.11
CA GLN A 92 -7.63 0.36 -12.09
C GLN A 92 -7.91 -1.15 -12.13
N LYS A 93 -6.88 -1.95 -11.85
CA LYS A 93 -6.97 -3.42 -11.80
C LYS A 93 -5.85 -3.98 -10.94
N SER A 94 -6.00 -5.23 -10.52
CA SER A 94 -4.92 -6.00 -9.91
C SER A 94 -3.79 -6.20 -10.92
N GLN A 95 -2.60 -5.66 -10.64
CA GLN A 95 -1.48 -5.67 -11.59
C GLN A 95 -0.12 -5.51 -10.91
N ASN A 96 0.91 -6.04 -11.58
CA ASN A 96 2.32 -5.76 -11.34
C ASN A 96 3.01 -5.68 -12.71
N ILE A 97 3.11 -4.48 -13.26
CA ILE A 97 3.58 -4.23 -14.63
C ILE A 97 4.71 -3.21 -14.64
N ASN A 98 5.48 -3.19 -15.71
CA ASN A 98 6.46 -2.13 -15.94
C ASN A 98 5.75 -0.78 -16.01
N TRP A 99 6.23 0.18 -15.23
CA TRP A 99 5.72 1.54 -15.29
C TRP A 99 6.44 2.35 -16.35
N GLY A 100 5.69 2.85 -17.31
CA GLY A 100 6.20 3.75 -18.35
C GLY A 100 5.54 5.11 -18.25
N VAL A 101 6.34 6.15 -18.44
CA VAL A 101 5.89 7.54 -18.47
C VAL A 101 6.36 8.22 -19.75
N THR A 102 5.66 9.26 -20.17
CA THR A 102 6.08 10.09 -21.31
C THR A 102 6.66 11.38 -20.77
N VAL A 103 7.93 11.64 -21.05
CA VAL A 103 8.65 12.85 -20.71
C VAL A 103 9.20 13.42 -22.03
N ASP A 104 8.91 14.69 -22.30
CA ASP A 104 9.35 15.38 -23.54
C ASP A 104 9.04 14.57 -24.82
N LYS A 105 7.83 14.05 -24.91
CA LYS A 105 7.32 13.21 -26.01
C LYS A 105 8.04 11.85 -26.17
N LYS A 106 8.95 11.49 -25.28
CA LYS A 106 9.62 10.19 -25.26
C LYS A 106 9.05 9.30 -24.19
N LYS A 107 8.73 8.05 -24.53
CA LYS A 107 8.32 7.04 -23.56
C LYS A 107 9.56 6.51 -22.83
N ILE A 108 9.56 6.64 -21.51
CA ILE A 108 10.62 6.15 -20.62
C ILE A 108 10.03 5.03 -19.79
N SER A 109 10.70 3.89 -19.73
CA SER A 109 10.33 2.75 -18.88
C SER A 109 11.58 1.96 -18.49
N HIS A 110 11.53 1.25 -17.37
CA HIS A 110 12.56 0.33 -16.95
C HIS A 110 11.93 -0.91 -16.33
N LYS A 111 12.53 -2.11 -16.52
CA LYS A 111 11.95 -3.38 -16.01
C LYS A 111 11.83 -3.43 -14.49
N LEU A 112 12.73 -2.75 -13.77
CA LEU A 112 12.76 -2.67 -12.31
C LEU A 112 11.96 -1.47 -11.76
N ILE A 113 11.33 -0.65 -12.61
CA ILE A 113 10.40 0.40 -12.19
C ILE A 113 9.00 -0.06 -12.54
N ARG A 114 8.21 -0.35 -11.52
CA ARG A 114 6.95 -1.06 -11.69
C ARG A 114 5.76 -0.31 -11.11
N ARG A 115 4.62 -0.46 -11.75
CA ARG A 115 3.31 0.00 -11.24
C ARG A 115 2.56 -1.20 -10.70
N VAL A 116 2.22 -1.15 -9.41
CA VAL A 116 1.76 -2.31 -8.66
C VAL A 116 0.50 -1.94 -7.89
N SER A 117 -0.53 -2.76 -7.97
CA SER A 117 -1.70 -2.63 -7.10
C SER A 117 -1.39 -3.12 -5.68
N ILE A 118 -2.07 -2.57 -4.69
CA ILE A 118 -1.80 -2.87 -3.27
C ILE A 118 -1.97 -4.35 -2.95
N ASP A 119 -2.94 -5.04 -3.53
CA ASP A 119 -3.15 -6.48 -3.36
C ASP A 119 -1.95 -7.29 -3.85
N LYS A 120 -1.38 -6.94 -5.00
CA LYS A 120 -0.17 -7.58 -5.54
C LYS A 120 1.06 -7.27 -4.71
N PHE A 121 1.14 -6.09 -4.12
CA PHE A 121 2.23 -5.75 -3.21
C PHE A 121 2.14 -6.57 -1.91
N TYR A 122 0.96 -6.67 -1.29
CA TYR A 122 0.77 -7.55 -0.14
C TYR A 122 1.08 -9.01 -0.46
N SER A 123 0.57 -9.53 -1.59
CA SER A 123 0.87 -10.90 -2.03
C SER A 123 2.38 -11.16 -2.13
N LEU A 124 3.12 -10.22 -2.73
CA LEU A 124 4.56 -10.36 -2.93
C LEU A 124 5.35 -10.39 -1.62
N ILE A 125 5.01 -9.52 -0.66
CA ILE A 125 5.78 -9.42 0.60
C ILE A 125 5.37 -10.43 1.66
N THR A 126 4.15 -10.98 1.59
CA THR A 126 3.63 -11.96 2.56
C THR A 126 3.65 -13.38 2.04
N GLY A 127 3.73 -13.59 0.73
CA GLY A 127 3.52 -14.88 0.09
C GLY A 127 2.07 -15.35 0.07
N ASP A 128 1.11 -14.51 0.50
CA ASP A 128 -0.31 -14.84 0.55
C ASP A 128 -1.10 -13.96 -0.42
N ASP A 129 -1.62 -14.55 -1.47
CA ASP A 129 -2.40 -13.88 -2.50
C ASP A 129 -3.68 -13.20 -1.97
N TYR A 130 -4.17 -13.62 -0.81
CA TYR A 130 -5.37 -13.10 -0.16
C TYR A 130 -5.05 -12.14 1.01
N ALA A 131 -3.77 -11.80 1.23
CA ALA A 131 -3.36 -10.98 2.38
C ALA A 131 -4.13 -9.67 2.46
N PHE A 132 -4.26 -8.94 1.36
CA PHE A 132 -4.99 -7.68 1.33
C PHE A 132 -6.48 -7.87 1.65
N TYR A 133 -7.13 -8.88 1.07
CA TYR A 133 -8.51 -9.24 1.36
C TYR A 133 -8.73 -9.56 2.84
N LYS A 134 -7.85 -10.37 3.43
CA LYS A 134 -7.90 -10.72 4.86
C LYS A 134 -7.78 -9.48 5.75
N ILE A 135 -6.87 -8.57 5.44
CA ILE A 135 -6.68 -7.32 6.17
C ILE A 135 -7.94 -6.47 6.09
N CYS A 136 -8.52 -6.29 4.89
CA CYS A 136 -9.75 -5.52 4.72
C CYS A 136 -10.94 -6.11 5.49
N ASN A 137 -11.06 -7.44 5.53
CA ASN A 137 -12.13 -8.11 6.28
C ASN A 137 -11.94 -8.06 7.80
N MET A 138 -10.71 -7.91 8.27
CA MET A 138 -10.44 -7.75 9.71
C MET A 138 -10.73 -6.34 10.21
N LEU A 139 -10.65 -5.34 9.35
CA LEU A 139 -10.83 -3.91 9.70
C LEU A 139 -12.13 -3.63 10.45
N PRO A 140 -13.32 -4.03 9.97
CA PRO A 140 -14.58 -3.78 10.68
C PRO A 140 -14.60 -4.40 12.08
N LYS A 141 -14.00 -5.59 12.24
CA LYS A 141 -13.90 -6.27 13.54
C LYS A 141 -13.00 -5.50 14.50
N ILE A 142 -11.82 -5.08 14.03
CA ILE A 142 -10.87 -4.29 14.81
C ILE A 142 -11.51 -2.97 15.25
N ILE A 143 -12.20 -2.28 14.34
CA ILE A 143 -12.87 -1.02 14.65
C ILE A 143 -13.99 -1.24 15.68
N LYS A 144 -14.79 -2.30 15.51
CA LYS A 144 -15.83 -2.66 16.47
C LYS A 144 -15.26 -2.93 17.85
N GLU A 145 -14.21 -3.75 17.95
CA GLU A 145 -13.55 -4.04 19.24
C GLU A 145 -12.99 -2.76 19.90
N ILE A 146 -12.48 -1.81 19.11
CA ILE A 146 -12.01 -0.52 19.62
C ILE A 146 -13.17 0.29 20.20
N ILE A 147 -14.33 0.31 19.52
CA ILE A 147 -15.52 1.03 19.97
C ILE A 147 -16.08 0.38 21.24
N ASP A 148 -16.28 -0.93 21.25
CA ASP A 148 -16.83 -1.69 22.38
C ASP A 148 -15.92 -1.61 23.62
N ASN A 149 -14.59 -1.54 23.44
CA ASN A 149 -13.62 -1.38 24.54
C ASN A 149 -13.48 0.06 25.04
N GLN A 150 -14.05 1.05 24.37
CA GLN A 150 -14.10 2.42 24.90
C GLN A 150 -14.93 2.53 26.18
N GLU A 151 -15.93 1.66 26.37
CA GLU A 151 -16.73 1.60 27.58
C GLU A 151 -16.01 0.92 28.76
N LYS A 152 -14.90 0.20 28.55
CA LYS A 152 -14.21 -0.65 29.55
C LYS A 152 -12.76 -0.28 29.88
N GLN A 153 -12.30 0.92 29.65
CA GLN A 153 -10.99 1.48 30.11
C GLN A 153 -9.75 0.57 30.08
N ILE A 154 -9.70 -0.48 29.28
CA ILE A 154 -8.49 -1.31 29.11
C ILE A 154 -7.89 -0.98 27.74
N ILE A 155 -6.93 -0.07 27.73
CA ILE A 155 -6.20 0.32 26.52
C ILE A 155 -4.91 -0.53 26.46
N PRO A 156 -4.77 -1.47 25.52
CA PRO A 156 -3.46 -1.99 25.22
C PRO A 156 -2.55 -0.84 24.73
N ASN A 157 -1.29 -0.88 25.10
CA ASN A 157 -0.29 0.15 24.72
C ASN A 157 0.09 0.06 23.23
N ASP A 158 -0.85 -0.32 22.37
CA ASP A 158 -0.65 -0.50 20.94
C ASP A 158 -0.94 0.83 20.21
N THR A 159 0.08 1.34 19.53
CA THR A 159 0.02 2.60 18.78
C THR A 159 -1.01 2.57 17.64
N VAL A 160 -1.22 1.42 16.99
CA VAL A 160 -2.23 1.26 15.92
C VAL A 160 -3.63 1.43 16.47
N ILE A 161 -3.93 0.79 17.60
CA ILE A 161 -5.23 0.92 18.27
C ILE A 161 -5.46 2.36 18.73
N LYS A 162 -4.43 3.03 19.22
CA LYS A 162 -4.52 4.44 19.65
C LYS A 162 -4.81 5.37 18.47
N GLU A 163 -4.13 5.19 17.35
CA GLU A 163 -4.36 5.99 16.14
C GLU A 163 -5.72 5.71 15.50
N LEU A 164 -6.16 4.44 15.44
CA LEU A 164 -7.51 4.09 14.99
C LEU A 164 -8.59 4.73 15.87
N LYS A 165 -8.37 4.80 17.21
CA LYS A 165 -9.26 5.52 18.13
C LYS A 165 -9.32 7.02 17.85
N GLU A 166 -8.18 7.66 17.58
CA GLU A 166 -8.15 9.07 17.23
C GLU A 166 -8.86 9.33 15.89
N MET A 167 -8.66 8.46 14.90
CA MET A 167 -9.34 8.54 13.61
C MET A 167 -10.87 8.37 13.75
N THR A 168 -11.35 7.40 14.52
CA THR A 168 -12.79 7.19 14.74
C THR A 168 -13.45 8.33 15.52
N ARG A 169 -12.77 8.91 16.52
CA ARG A 169 -13.25 10.09 17.25
C ARG A 169 -13.37 11.32 16.34
N ASN A 170 -12.39 11.54 15.46
CA ASN A 170 -12.37 12.69 14.56
C ASN A 170 -13.42 12.58 13.44
N LEU A 171 -13.81 11.36 13.06
CA LEU A 171 -14.77 11.12 11.98
C LEU A 171 -16.23 11.15 12.43
N LYS A 172 -16.53 11.14 13.76
CA LYS A 172 -17.92 11.05 14.30
C LYS A 172 -18.76 9.95 13.63
N ILE A 173 -18.14 8.81 13.34
CA ILE A 173 -18.75 7.74 12.54
C ILE A 173 -19.70 6.92 13.42
N ASN A 174 -20.96 6.80 13.01
CA ASN A 174 -21.90 5.82 13.51
C ASN A 174 -21.53 4.41 12.98
N ILE A 175 -21.83 3.34 13.71
CA ILE A 175 -21.53 1.95 13.33
C ILE A 175 -22.16 1.59 11.99
N GLU A 176 -23.38 2.08 11.70
CA GLU A 176 -24.06 1.87 10.40
C GLU A 176 -23.33 2.59 9.26
N ASP A 177 -22.88 3.83 9.48
CA ASP A 177 -22.10 4.59 8.50
C ASP A 177 -20.75 3.93 8.22
N LEU A 178 -20.14 3.30 9.23
CA LEU A 178 -18.90 2.56 9.07
C LEU A 178 -19.08 1.31 8.19
N ALA A 179 -20.18 0.57 8.36
CA ALA A 179 -20.50 -0.58 7.51
C ALA A 179 -20.69 -0.18 6.06
N ILE A 180 -21.40 0.93 5.82
CA ILE A 180 -21.62 1.50 4.48
C ILE A 180 -20.29 1.97 3.87
N GLN A 181 -19.47 2.70 4.63
CA GLN A 181 -18.16 3.16 4.13
C GLN A 181 -17.22 2.00 3.84
N THR A 182 -17.23 0.95 4.68
CA THR A 182 -16.48 -0.28 4.43
C THR A 182 -16.98 -0.99 3.17
N ALA A 183 -18.29 -1.08 2.96
CA ALA A 183 -18.88 -1.67 1.75
C ALA A 183 -18.48 -0.87 0.49
N ILE A 184 -18.55 0.47 0.52
CA ILE A 184 -18.10 1.33 -0.58
C ILE A 184 -16.60 1.15 -0.84
N PHE A 185 -15.79 1.04 0.20
CA PHE A 185 -14.36 0.78 0.09
C PHE A 185 -14.10 -0.58 -0.56
N MET A 186 -14.82 -1.63 -0.15
CA MET A 186 -14.71 -2.97 -0.72
C MET A 186 -15.17 -3.02 -2.19
N LEU A 187 -16.21 -2.29 -2.58
CA LEU A 187 -16.65 -2.16 -3.97
C LEU A 187 -15.57 -1.54 -4.87
N GLY A 188 -14.73 -0.66 -4.34
CA GLY A 188 -13.59 -0.10 -5.05
C GLY A 188 -12.50 -1.13 -5.38
N PHE A 189 -12.51 -2.29 -4.74
CA PHE A 189 -11.52 -3.37 -4.91
C PHE A 189 -12.08 -4.61 -5.63
N GLY A 190 -13.22 -4.51 -6.31
CA GLY A 190 -13.88 -5.64 -6.97
C GLY A 190 -13.00 -6.45 -7.93
N ASN A 191 -11.91 -5.84 -8.42
CA ASN A 191 -10.94 -6.51 -9.29
C ASN A 191 -9.77 -7.18 -8.54
N TYR A 192 -9.76 -7.12 -7.21
CA TYR A 192 -8.70 -7.69 -6.40
C TYR A 192 -9.07 -9.09 -5.90
N LYS A 193 -8.07 -9.97 -5.82
CA LYS A 193 -8.28 -11.36 -5.44
C LYS A 193 -8.95 -11.49 -4.06
N GLY A 194 -10.04 -12.24 -4.02
CA GLY A 194 -10.88 -12.43 -2.83
C GLY A 194 -12.11 -11.54 -2.76
N PHE A 195 -12.12 -10.39 -3.45
CA PHE A 195 -13.29 -9.50 -3.50
C PHE A 195 -14.29 -9.88 -4.62
N GLU A 196 -13.85 -10.64 -5.61
CA GLU A 196 -14.67 -11.06 -6.77
C GLU A 196 -15.91 -11.89 -6.37
N LYS A 197 -15.86 -12.56 -5.22
CA LYS A 197 -16.94 -13.43 -4.73
C LYS A 197 -18.13 -12.69 -4.10
N ASN A 198 -18.01 -11.40 -3.88
CA ASN A 198 -19.04 -10.60 -3.20
C ASN A 198 -19.93 -9.81 -4.18
N LEU A 199 -19.79 -10.03 -5.48
CA LEU A 199 -20.56 -9.37 -6.55
C LEU A 199 -21.62 -10.29 -7.19
N GLY A 200 -21.91 -11.43 -6.55
CA GLY A 200 -22.93 -12.40 -6.97
C GLY A 200 -24.15 -12.39 -6.08
#